data_6f67316bcd7fd568b570e3b1210ba527
#
_entry.id   6f67316bcd7fd568b570e3b1210ba527
#
_cell.length_a   1.000
_cell.length_b   1.000
_cell.length_c   1.000
_cell.angle_alpha   90.00
_cell.angle_beta   90.00
_cell.angle_gamma   90.00
#
_symmetry.space_group_name_H-M   'P 1'
#
loop_
_entity.id
_entity.type
_entity.pdbx_description
1 polymer ?
#
loop_
_entity_poly.entity_id
_entity_poly.type
_entity_poly.pdbx_seq_one_letter_code
_entity_poly.pdbx_strand_id
1 'polypeptide(L)'
;HEFEETIKELWRYAQLNLLDVSVDRDGIYTPSFIVLEPDYLIDISSLAECYKDYGSHPANYFLSRLVPIDNARPLLLGNIANLFLDEWIHAGEEEPDYIDCMKKAFRQYPIELAACAELRDPSKEKEFAKDCRMHFEHIRDIVQHTFLEPGYNLDKKDAVLEPSYICEALGIQGRLDYMQRDMSSFIEMKSGKADEFSMQGKVEPKENNKVQMLLYMAVLEYSMGQDR
;
A
#
# COMPACT_ATOMS: atom_id res chain seq x y z
N HIS A 1 19.89 -29.22 -5.21
CA HIS A 1 18.77 -29.12 -4.26
C HIS A 1 18.21 -27.71 -4.34
N GLU A 2 16.89 -27.60 -4.35
CA GLU A 2 16.18 -26.33 -4.58
C GLU A 2 16.52 -25.24 -3.56
N PHE A 3 16.77 -25.62 -2.31
CA PHE A 3 17.10 -24.70 -1.22
C PHE A 3 18.59 -24.65 -0.86
N GLU A 4 19.49 -25.12 -1.70
CA GLU A 4 20.91 -25.25 -1.37
C GLU A 4 21.58 -23.90 -1.10
N GLU A 5 21.23 -22.88 -1.86
CA GLU A 5 21.74 -21.52 -1.64
C GLU A 5 21.18 -20.92 -0.35
N THR A 6 19.87 -21.09 -0.09
CA THR A 6 19.23 -20.61 1.15
C THR A 6 19.85 -21.26 2.39
N ILE A 7 20.15 -22.57 2.33
CA ILE A 7 20.77 -23.29 3.45
C ILE A 7 22.16 -22.75 3.77
N LYS A 8 22.93 -22.32 2.79
CA LYS A 8 24.27 -21.73 3.01
C LYS A 8 24.23 -20.41 3.77
N GLU A 9 23.13 -19.66 3.62
CA GLU A 9 22.93 -18.36 4.27
C GLU A 9 22.31 -18.45 5.67
N LEU A 10 21.89 -19.66 6.11
CA LEU A 10 21.30 -19.85 7.42
C LEU A 10 22.37 -19.72 8.53
N TRP A 11 22.02 -19.04 9.60
CA TRP A 11 22.82 -18.94 10.80
C TRP A 11 22.28 -19.82 11.92
N ARG A 12 23.08 -20.04 12.93
CA ARG A 12 22.70 -20.87 14.08
C ARG A 12 21.55 -20.19 14.85
N TYR A 13 20.49 -20.93 15.13
CA TYR A 13 19.27 -20.49 15.78
C TYR A 13 18.37 -19.58 14.92
N ALA A 14 18.57 -19.50 13.61
CA ALA A 14 17.57 -18.89 12.73
C ALA A 14 16.23 -19.58 12.92
N GLN A 15 15.17 -18.79 13.03
CA GLN A 15 13.80 -19.30 13.05
C GLN A 15 13.35 -19.60 11.61
N LEU A 16 12.72 -20.76 11.43
CA LEU A 16 12.21 -21.18 10.12
C LEU A 16 10.75 -21.60 10.26
N ASN A 17 9.93 -21.13 9.34
CA ASN A 17 8.62 -21.71 9.10
C ASN A 17 8.68 -22.54 7.81
N LEU A 18 8.36 -23.83 7.91
CA LEU A 18 8.39 -24.77 6.79
C LEU A 18 6.96 -25.03 6.34
N LEU A 19 6.64 -24.69 5.09
CA LEU A 19 5.29 -24.79 4.55
C LEU A 19 5.17 -25.97 3.59
N ASP A 20 3.97 -26.57 3.53
CA ASP A 20 3.63 -27.72 2.68
C ASP A 20 4.67 -28.83 2.77
N VAL A 21 4.93 -29.26 3.99
CA VAL A 21 6.01 -30.22 4.29
C VAL A 21 5.57 -31.64 3.98
N SER A 22 6.31 -32.31 3.11
CA SER A 22 6.27 -33.78 2.96
C SER A 22 7.32 -34.43 3.87
N VAL A 23 6.98 -35.59 4.43
CA VAL A 23 7.93 -36.38 5.25
C VAL A 23 8.06 -37.75 4.61
N ASP A 24 9.31 -38.14 4.33
CA ASP A 24 9.60 -39.46 3.77
C ASP A 24 9.67 -40.56 4.85
N ARG A 25 9.96 -41.80 4.41
CA ARG A 25 10.03 -42.95 5.33
C ARG A 25 11.21 -42.90 6.29
N ASP A 26 12.24 -42.13 5.95
CA ASP A 26 13.45 -41.94 6.75
C ASP A 26 13.33 -40.74 7.70
N GLY A 27 12.16 -40.11 7.73
CA GLY A 27 11.87 -38.97 8.60
C GLY A 27 12.46 -37.64 8.09
N ILE A 28 12.80 -37.53 6.82
CA ILE A 28 13.31 -36.30 6.21
C ILE A 28 12.14 -35.39 5.80
N TYR A 29 12.18 -34.17 6.28
CA TYR A 29 11.20 -33.12 5.98
C TYR A 29 11.60 -32.38 4.72
N THR A 30 10.72 -32.35 3.72
CA THR A 30 10.92 -31.61 2.48
C THR A 30 9.81 -30.56 2.34
N PRO A 31 10.07 -29.29 2.63
CA PRO A 31 9.10 -28.22 2.46
C PRO A 31 9.00 -27.77 1.01
N SER A 32 7.84 -27.26 0.60
CA SER A 32 7.67 -26.54 -0.66
C SER A 32 8.18 -25.09 -0.54
N PHE A 33 8.08 -24.49 0.67
CA PHE A 33 8.58 -23.15 0.96
C PHE A 33 9.26 -23.10 2.33
N ILE A 34 10.25 -22.22 2.43
CA ILE A 34 10.93 -21.88 3.68
C ILE A 34 10.78 -20.39 3.93
N VAL A 35 10.19 -20.01 5.06
CA VAL A 35 10.20 -18.62 5.54
C VAL A 35 11.27 -18.50 6.60
N LEU A 36 12.26 -17.67 6.34
CA LEU A 36 13.35 -17.35 7.26
C LEU A 36 12.94 -16.17 8.13
N GLU A 37 13.08 -16.30 9.44
CA GLU A 37 12.68 -15.28 10.42
C GLU A 37 11.23 -14.85 10.22
N PRO A 38 10.24 -15.74 10.41
CA PRO A 38 8.83 -15.47 10.12
C PRO A 38 8.26 -14.29 10.93
N ASP A 39 8.88 -13.93 12.06
CA ASP A 39 8.50 -12.76 12.84
C ASP A 39 8.92 -11.42 12.18
N TYR A 40 9.79 -11.47 11.16
CA TYR A 40 10.21 -10.32 10.39
C TYR A 40 9.47 -10.28 9.04
N LEU A 41 8.39 -9.53 9.00
CA LEU A 41 7.59 -9.38 7.79
C LEU A 41 8.02 -8.14 7.00
N ILE A 42 8.23 -8.34 5.70
CA ILE A 42 8.59 -7.28 4.77
C ILE A 42 7.33 -6.49 4.40
N ASP A 43 7.39 -5.18 4.52
CA ASP A 43 6.31 -4.30 4.09
C ASP A 43 6.15 -4.29 2.57
N ILE A 44 4.92 -4.52 2.08
CA ILE A 44 4.60 -4.61 0.65
C ILE A 44 4.98 -3.35 -0.10
N SER A 45 4.68 -2.16 0.46
CA SER A 45 5.00 -0.89 -0.20
C SER A 45 6.50 -0.70 -0.35
N SER A 46 7.26 -1.04 0.70
CA SER A 46 8.73 -0.97 0.68
C SER A 46 9.34 -1.99 -0.30
N LEU A 47 8.75 -3.17 -0.41
CA LEU A 47 9.18 -4.19 -1.38
C LEU A 47 8.91 -3.73 -2.80
N ALA A 48 7.74 -3.17 -3.06
CA ALA A 48 7.36 -2.64 -4.37
C ALA A 48 8.31 -1.52 -4.85
N GLU A 49 8.84 -0.69 -3.94
CA GLU A 49 9.82 0.35 -4.27
C GLU A 49 11.13 -0.21 -4.86
N CYS A 50 11.40 -1.51 -4.69
CA CYS A 50 12.52 -2.17 -5.35
C CYS A 50 12.32 -2.37 -6.87
N TYR A 51 11.11 -2.15 -7.36
CA TYR A 51 10.71 -2.39 -8.76
C TYR A 51 10.37 -1.10 -9.52
N LYS A 52 11.01 0.02 -9.16
CA LYS A 52 10.84 1.28 -9.89
C LYS A 52 11.32 1.17 -11.34
N ASP A 53 10.72 1.92 -12.24
CA ASP A 53 11.11 1.98 -13.65
C ASP A 53 12.59 2.34 -13.83
N TYR A 54 13.13 3.17 -12.93
CA TYR A 54 14.53 3.59 -12.91
C TYR A 54 15.18 3.24 -11.57
N GLY A 55 16.35 2.59 -11.63
CA GLY A 55 17.11 2.24 -10.44
C GLY A 55 16.50 1.09 -9.64
N SER A 56 15.82 0.16 -10.32
CA SER A 56 15.31 -1.06 -9.72
C SER A 56 16.44 -1.89 -9.11
N HIS A 57 16.41 -2.12 -7.81
CA HIS A 57 17.42 -2.91 -7.11
C HIS A 57 16.91 -3.38 -5.73
N PRO A 58 17.16 -4.63 -5.31
CA PRO A 58 16.77 -5.14 -3.99
C PRO A 58 17.34 -4.33 -2.82
N ALA A 59 18.53 -3.74 -2.98
CA ALA A 59 19.12 -2.89 -1.96
C ALA A 59 18.29 -1.64 -1.62
N ASN A 60 17.36 -1.23 -2.47
CA ASN A 60 16.46 -0.10 -2.20
C ASN A 60 15.63 -0.33 -0.95
N TYR A 61 15.28 -1.58 -0.65
CA TYR A 61 14.61 -1.93 0.60
C TYR A 61 15.46 -1.54 1.80
N PHE A 62 16.72 -1.94 1.84
CA PHE A 62 17.62 -1.62 2.95
C PHE A 62 17.92 -0.13 3.03
N LEU A 63 18.14 0.51 1.89
CA LEU A 63 18.37 1.95 1.84
C LEU A 63 17.19 2.73 2.41
N SER A 64 15.96 2.34 2.08
CA SER A 64 14.75 2.99 2.61
C SER A 64 14.63 2.85 4.13
N ARG A 65 15.19 1.79 4.73
CA ARG A 65 15.19 1.58 6.18
C ARG A 65 16.30 2.37 6.90
N LEU A 66 17.34 2.76 6.20
CA LEU A 66 18.47 3.51 6.75
C LEU A 66 18.32 5.03 6.56
N VAL A 67 17.50 5.46 5.61
CA VAL A 67 17.22 6.87 5.38
C VAL A 67 16.21 7.36 6.43
N PRO A 68 16.47 8.49 7.11
CA PRO A 68 15.49 9.08 8.01
C PRO A 68 14.17 9.34 7.29
N ILE A 69 13.06 9.06 7.96
CA ILE A 69 11.73 9.41 7.44
C ILE A 69 11.65 10.93 7.46
N ASP A 70 11.58 11.51 6.27
CA ASP A 70 11.36 12.95 6.12
C ASP A 70 9.85 13.21 6.12
N ASN A 71 9.41 14.22 6.90
CA ASN A 71 8.03 14.71 6.86
C ASN A 71 7.82 15.54 5.58
N ALA A 72 8.03 14.88 4.44
CA ALA A 72 7.92 15.49 3.14
C ALA A 72 6.45 15.78 2.79
N ARG A 73 6.24 16.89 2.09
CA ARG A 73 4.94 17.31 1.58
C ARG A 73 4.15 16.19 0.86
N PRO A 74 4.75 15.34 0.00
CA PRO A 74 4.02 14.27 -0.66
C PRO A 74 3.44 13.22 0.30
N LEU A 75 4.15 12.87 1.36
CA LEU A 75 3.66 11.94 2.38
C LEU A 75 2.47 12.51 3.13
N LEU A 76 2.58 13.77 3.55
CA LEU A 76 1.50 14.48 4.24
C LEU A 76 0.26 14.62 3.36
N LEU A 77 0.46 14.92 2.08
CA LEU A 77 -0.63 15.01 1.10
C LEU A 77 -1.34 13.66 0.92
N GLY A 78 -0.58 12.56 0.90
CA GLY A 78 -1.14 11.20 0.85
C GLY A 78 -1.98 10.87 2.07
N ASN A 79 -1.48 11.18 3.28
CA ASN A 79 -2.23 10.96 4.52
C ASN A 79 -3.54 11.77 4.56
N ILE A 80 -3.51 13.02 4.09
CA ILE A 80 -4.71 13.86 4.01
C ILE A 80 -5.69 13.33 2.95
N ALA A 81 -5.19 12.81 1.83
CA ALA A 81 -6.03 12.19 0.81
C ALA A 81 -6.76 10.94 1.35
N ASN A 82 -6.07 10.10 2.14
CA ASN A 82 -6.71 8.96 2.81
C ASN A 82 -7.81 9.42 3.78
N LEU A 83 -7.56 10.46 4.58
CA LEU A 83 -8.59 11.04 5.44
C LEU A 83 -9.81 11.53 4.62
N PHE A 84 -9.61 12.14 3.47
CA PHE A 84 -10.72 12.54 2.60
C PHE A 84 -11.52 11.33 2.09
N LEU A 85 -10.84 10.24 1.72
CA LEU A 85 -11.52 9.00 1.35
C LEU A 85 -12.38 8.47 2.50
N ASP A 86 -11.83 8.43 3.71
CA ASP A 86 -12.55 7.99 4.91
C ASP A 86 -13.81 8.82 5.14
N GLU A 87 -13.72 10.15 5.02
CA GLU A 87 -14.86 11.05 5.18
C GLU A 87 -15.93 10.80 4.11
N TRP A 88 -15.55 10.61 2.85
CA TRP A 88 -16.48 10.34 1.76
C TRP A 88 -17.14 8.97 1.85
N ILE A 89 -16.41 7.95 2.28
CA ILE A 89 -16.96 6.60 2.48
C ILE A 89 -17.95 6.57 3.64
N HIS A 90 -17.61 7.22 4.76
CA HIS A 90 -18.47 7.26 5.94
C HIS A 90 -19.58 8.32 5.86
N ALA A 91 -19.58 9.15 4.83
CA ALA A 91 -20.64 10.12 4.64
C ALA A 91 -22.01 9.46 4.50
N GLY A 92 -22.97 9.94 5.29
CA GLY A 92 -24.37 9.56 5.18
C GLY A 92 -25.05 10.23 3.97
N GLU A 93 -26.17 10.93 4.24
CA GLU A 93 -26.89 11.69 3.22
C GLU A 93 -26.25 13.06 2.92
N GLU A 94 -25.49 13.61 3.88
CA GLU A 94 -24.81 14.90 3.73
C GLU A 94 -23.40 14.66 3.16
N GLU A 95 -23.06 15.46 2.13
CA GLU A 95 -21.73 15.42 1.55
C GLU A 95 -20.70 16.07 2.48
N PRO A 96 -19.47 15.51 2.56
CA PRO A 96 -18.39 16.11 3.33
C PRO A 96 -18.04 17.52 2.84
N ASP A 97 -17.92 18.47 3.77
CA ASP A 97 -17.40 19.80 3.45
C ASP A 97 -15.88 19.82 3.50
N TYR A 98 -15.25 20.43 2.50
CA TYR A 98 -13.79 20.51 2.39
C TYR A 98 -13.15 21.19 3.61
N ILE A 99 -13.75 22.29 4.10
CA ILE A 99 -13.18 23.04 5.21
C ILE A 99 -13.23 22.23 6.50
N ASP A 100 -14.30 21.47 6.70
CA ASP A 100 -14.42 20.62 7.88
C ASP A 100 -13.48 19.41 7.81
N CYS A 101 -13.28 18.81 6.64
CA CYS A 101 -12.28 17.79 6.41
C CYS A 101 -10.86 18.32 6.66
N MET A 102 -10.54 19.53 6.20
CA MET A 102 -9.25 20.15 6.48
C MET A 102 -9.06 20.46 7.96
N LYS A 103 -10.09 20.89 8.69
CA LYS A 103 -10.01 21.06 10.15
C LYS A 103 -9.71 19.74 10.87
N LYS A 104 -10.28 18.62 10.38
CA LYS A 104 -9.96 17.27 10.88
C LYS A 104 -8.51 16.92 10.60
N ALA A 105 -8.03 17.16 9.38
CA ALA A 105 -6.63 16.93 8.99
C ALA A 105 -5.65 17.70 9.88
N PHE A 106 -5.91 18.98 10.16
CA PHE A 106 -5.08 19.78 11.07
C PHE A 106 -5.07 19.25 12.52
N ARG A 107 -6.14 18.61 12.95
CA ARG A 107 -6.21 17.97 14.28
C ARG A 107 -5.52 16.62 14.33
N GLN A 108 -5.54 15.89 13.23
CA GLN A 108 -4.98 14.55 13.14
C GLN A 108 -3.48 14.55 12.88
N TYR A 109 -2.98 15.50 12.10
CA TYR A 109 -1.57 15.59 11.67
C TYR A 109 -0.87 16.89 12.12
N PRO A 110 -1.04 17.36 13.38
CA PRO A 110 -0.48 18.65 13.79
C PRO A 110 1.04 18.66 13.83
N ILE A 111 1.67 17.54 14.18
CA ILE A 111 3.12 17.41 14.28
C ILE A 111 3.73 17.34 12.88
N GLU A 112 3.16 16.53 12.00
CA GLU A 112 3.59 16.34 10.63
C GLU A 112 3.49 17.66 9.84
N LEU A 113 2.40 18.39 10.00
CA LEU A 113 2.21 19.72 9.41
C LEU A 113 3.27 20.72 9.91
N ALA A 114 3.51 20.76 11.21
CA ALA A 114 4.49 21.67 11.81
C ALA A 114 5.95 21.30 11.45
N ALA A 115 6.23 20.00 11.30
CA ALA A 115 7.55 19.48 10.98
C ALA A 115 7.88 19.56 9.49
N CYS A 116 6.88 19.71 8.60
CA CYS A 116 7.09 19.82 7.17
C CYS A 116 7.80 21.13 6.83
N ALA A 117 9.10 21.06 6.53
CA ALA A 117 9.93 22.23 6.28
C ALA A 117 9.47 23.04 5.06
N GLU A 118 8.91 22.38 4.05
CA GLU A 118 8.41 23.03 2.83
C GLU A 118 7.24 23.98 3.11
N LEU A 119 6.37 23.66 4.08
CA LEU A 119 5.20 24.47 4.42
C LEU A 119 5.55 25.78 5.16
N ARG A 120 6.81 25.98 5.52
CA ARG A 120 7.29 27.26 6.06
C ARG A 120 7.42 28.35 5.00
N ASP A 121 7.47 27.96 3.73
CA ASP A 121 7.44 28.90 2.60
C ASP A 121 5.97 29.20 2.23
N PRO A 122 5.51 30.46 2.31
CA PRO A 122 4.13 30.83 1.99
C PRO A 122 3.68 30.47 0.58
N SER A 123 4.60 30.36 -0.38
CA SER A 123 4.28 29.94 -1.75
C SER A 123 3.99 28.45 -1.81
N LYS A 124 4.75 27.63 -1.09
CA LYS A 124 4.58 26.19 -0.96
C LYS A 124 3.36 25.80 -0.14
N GLU A 125 3.06 26.60 0.90
CA GLU A 125 1.82 26.44 1.67
C GLU A 125 0.58 26.63 0.79
N LYS A 126 0.55 27.67 -0.06
CA LYS A 126 -0.56 27.91 -1.00
C LYS A 126 -0.68 26.80 -2.03
N GLU A 127 0.44 26.31 -2.54
CA GLU A 127 0.48 25.19 -3.47
C GLU A 127 -0.05 23.91 -2.81
N PHE A 128 0.35 23.64 -1.57
CA PHE A 128 -0.15 22.50 -0.78
C PHE A 128 -1.66 22.58 -0.56
N ALA A 129 -2.19 23.74 -0.18
CA ALA A 129 -3.62 23.94 0.00
C ALA A 129 -4.40 23.70 -1.31
N LYS A 130 -3.83 24.10 -2.46
CA LYS A 130 -4.40 23.82 -3.78
C LYS A 130 -4.39 22.32 -4.08
N ASP A 131 -3.30 21.63 -3.78
CA ASP A 131 -3.19 20.19 -3.99
C ASP A 131 -4.18 19.42 -3.09
N CYS A 132 -4.33 19.79 -1.82
CA CYS A 132 -5.35 19.23 -0.94
C CYS A 132 -6.76 19.40 -1.51
N ARG A 133 -7.07 20.59 -2.03
CA ARG A 133 -8.37 20.85 -2.67
C ARG A 133 -8.60 19.96 -3.88
N MET A 134 -7.59 19.84 -4.72
CA MET A 134 -7.63 18.98 -5.91
C MET A 134 -7.87 17.52 -5.53
N HIS A 135 -7.17 16.99 -4.52
CA HIS A 135 -7.39 15.62 -4.04
C HIS A 135 -8.78 15.42 -3.47
N PHE A 136 -9.29 16.37 -2.71
CA PHE A 136 -10.65 16.30 -2.19
C PHE A 136 -11.68 16.18 -3.33
N GLU A 137 -11.55 16.99 -4.37
CA GLU A 137 -12.45 16.97 -5.53
C GLU A 137 -12.30 15.68 -6.34
N HIS A 138 -11.08 15.17 -6.55
CA HIS A 138 -10.86 13.89 -7.24
C HIS A 138 -11.47 12.72 -6.46
N ILE A 139 -11.31 12.68 -5.14
CA ILE A 139 -11.88 11.62 -4.30
C ILE A 139 -13.40 11.68 -4.32
N ARG A 140 -13.98 12.87 -4.25
CA ARG A 140 -15.41 13.06 -4.45
C ARG A 140 -15.88 12.43 -5.76
N ASP A 141 -15.22 12.78 -6.87
CA ASP A 141 -15.60 12.30 -8.19
C ASP A 141 -15.44 10.76 -8.31
N ILE A 142 -14.41 10.19 -7.70
CA ILE A 142 -14.22 8.74 -7.64
C ILE A 142 -15.37 8.07 -6.89
N VAL A 143 -15.71 8.56 -5.70
CA VAL A 143 -16.73 7.93 -4.84
C VAL A 143 -18.14 8.13 -5.41
N GLN A 144 -18.42 9.29 -6.03
CA GLN A 144 -19.74 9.62 -6.56
C GLN A 144 -19.99 9.05 -7.96
N HIS A 145 -18.95 8.84 -8.76
CA HIS A 145 -19.09 8.46 -10.16
C HIS A 145 -18.38 7.14 -10.46
N THR A 146 -17.07 7.05 -10.24
CA THR A 146 -16.27 5.86 -10.64
C THR A 146 -16.72 4.60 -9.92
N PHE A 147 -17.07 4.68 -8.62
CA PHE A 147 -17.58 3.54 -7.87
C PHE A 147 -18.85 2.94 -8.45
N LEU A 148 -19.67 3.76 -9.12
CA LEU A 148 -20.93 3.35 -9.70
C LEU A 148 -20.82 2.91 -11.18
N GLU A 149 -19.64 3.04 -11.78
CA GLU A 149 -19.45 2.62 -13.17
C GLU A 149 -19.57 1.11 -13.35
N PRO A 150 -20.15 0.66 -14.49
CA PRO A 150 -20.19 -0.76 -14.82
C PRO A 150 -18.78 -1.36 -14.86
N GLY A 151 -18.53 -2.37 -14.03
CA GLY A 151 -17.24 -3.03 -13.94
C GLY A 151 -16.49 -2.79 -12.63
N TYR A 152 -16.72 -1.65 -11.96
CA TYR A 152 -16.24 -1.44 -10.59
C TYR A 152 -17.28 -1.88 -9.56
N ASN A 153 -18.49 -1.36 -9.68
CA ASN A 153 -19.67 -1.71 -8.87
C ASN A 153 -19.37 -1.76 -7.36
N LEU A 154 -18.70 -0.73 -6.87
CA LEU A 154 -18.25 -0.64 -5.49
C LEU A 154 -19.35 -0.01 -4.62
N ASP A 155 -19.70 -0.66 -3.50
CA ASP A 155 -20.63 -0.09 -2.53
C ASP A 155 -19.88 0.43 -1.30
N LYS A 156 -20.01 1.73 -1.03
CA LYS A 156 -19.40 2.34 0.13
C LYS A 156 -19.90 1.75 1.48
N LYS A 157 -21.07 1.12 1.52
CA LYS A 157 -21.61 0.47 2.71
C LYS A 157 -20.85 -0.83 3.05
N ASP A 158 -20.28 -1.46 2.04
CA ASP A 158 -19.48 -2.66 2.17
C ASP A 158 -17.96 -2.36 2.13
N ALA A 159 -17.61 -1.11 2.28
CA ALA A 159 -16.21 -0.67 2.36
C ALA A 159 -15.54 -1.15 3.64
N VAL A 160 -14.33 -1.65 3.51
CA VAL A 160 -13.37 -1.86 4.59
C VAL A 160 -12.19 -0.96 4.31
N LEU A 161 -11.99 0.04 5.18
CA LEU A 161 -10.93 1.02 5.03
C LEU A 161 -9.68 0.57 5.79
N GLU A 162 -8.54 0.80 5.18
CA GLU A 162 -7.22 0.48 5.72
C GLU A 162 -7.08 -0.96 6.28
N PRO A 163 -7.62 -2.00 5.60
CA PRO A 163 -7.44 -3.37 6.07
C PRO A 163 -5.96 -3.75 6.04
N SER A 164 -5.49 -4.30 7.16
CA SER A 164 -4.11 -4.75 7.31
C SER A 164 -4.03 -6.26 7.13
N TYR A 165 -3.03 -6.71 6.38
CA TYR A 165 -2.78 -8.11 6.07
C TYR A 165 -1.40 -8.51 6.54
N ILE A 166 -1.34 -9.70 7.11
CA ILE A 166 -0.11 -10.39 7.51
C ILE A 166 -0.11 -11.74 6.82
N CYS A 167 0.91 -12.03 6.04
CA CYS A 167 1.10 -13.31 5.38
C CYS A 167 2.47 -13.87 5.74
N GLU A 168 2.52 -14.65 6.80
CA GLU A 168 3.76 -15.30 7.27
C GLU A 168 4.36 -16.22 6.21
N ALA A 169 3.49 -16.91 5.46
CA ALA A 169 3.90 -17.82 4.41
C ALA A 169 4.73 -17.16 3.30
N LEU A 170 4.37 -15.93 2.96
CA LEU A 170 5.11 -15.12 1.99
C LEU A 170 6.14 -14.19 2.65
N GLY A 171 6.15 -14.11 3.98
CA GLY A 171 7.04 -13.23 4.73
C GLY A 171 6.75 -11.74 4.52
N ILE A 172 5.52 -11.39 4.16
CA ILE A 172 5.13 -10.01 3.82
C ILE A 172 3.91 -9.54 4.59
N GLN A 173 3.82 -8.24 4.76
CA GLN A 173 2.68 -7.56 5.37
C GLN A 173 2.37 -6.26 4.62
N GLY A 174 1.14 -5.78 4.75
CA GLY A 174 0.77 -4.50 4.17
C GLY A 174 -0.62 -4.05 4.59
N ARG A 175 -0.94 -2.82 4.24
CA ARG A 175 -2.23 -2.19 4.49
C ARG A 175 -2.73 -1.58 3.19
N LEU A 176 -3.90 -2.02 2.75
CA LEU A 176 -4.61 -1.44 1.62
C LEU A 176 -5.35 -0.17 2.04
N ASP A 177 -5.60 0.74 1.12
CA ASP A 177 -6.40 1.92 1.42
C ASP A 177 -7.91 1.58 1.48
N TYR A 178 -8.38 0.70 0.57
CA TYR A 178 -9.79 0.34 0.47
C TYR A 178 -9.97 -1.09 -0.04
N MET A 179 -10.98 -1.79 0.49
CA MET A 179 -11.41 -3.09 0.00
C MET A 179 -12.92 -3.26 0.17
N GLN A 180 -13.58 -3.96 -0.75
CA GLN A 180 -14.94 -4.45 -0.55
C GLN A 180 -14.94 -5.59 0.48
N ARG A 181 -15.98 -5.66 1.31
CA ARG A 181 -16.10 -6.69 2.35
C ARG A 181 -16.11 -8.11 1.80
N ASP A 182 -16.65 -8.32 0.61
CA ASP A 182 -16.64 -9.59 -0.11
C ASP A 182 -15.32 -9.90 -0.82
N MET A 183 -14.34 -8.99 -0.71
CA MET A 183 -13.01 -9.07 -1.32
C MET A 183 -13.03 -9.16 -2.86
N SER A 184 -14.14 -8.79 -3.49
CA SER A 184 -14.24 -8.77 -4.95
C SER A 184 -13.39 -7.68 -5.59
N SER A 185 -13.12 -6.61 -4.85
CA SER A 185 -12.38 -5.44 -5.35
C SER A 185 -11.62 -4.76 -4.23
N PHE A 186 -10.45 -4.22 -4.57
CA PHE A 186 -9.68 -3.36 -3.67
C PHE A 186 -9.02 -2.22 -4.43
N ILE A 187 -8.69 -1.15 -3.73
CA ILE A 187 -8.09 0.06 -4.28
C ILE A 187 -6.88 0.44 -3.45
N GLU A 188 -5.83 0.82 -4.12
CA GLU A 188 -4.64 1.46 -3.56
C GLU A 188 -4.52 2.86 -4.15
N MET A 189 -4.64 3.87 -3.33
CA MET A 189 -4.58 5.27 -3.77
C MET A 189 -3.15 5.75 -3.89
N LYS A 190 -2.89 6.56 -4.92
CA LYS A 190 -1.60 7.22 -5.11
C LYS A 190 -1.80 8.71 -5.33
N SER A 191 -1.27 9.53 -4.42
CA SER A 191 -1.31 10.99 -4.51
C SER A 191 -0.30 11.58 -5.49
N GLY A 192 0.61 10.75 -6.04
CA GLY A 192 1.63 11.17 -7.00
C GLY A 192 1.09 11.25 -8.43
N LYS A 193 1.86 11.93 -9.30
CA LYS A 193 1.56 11.96 -10.73
C LYS A 193 1.80 10.58 -11.36
N ALA A 194 0.89 10.17 -12.25
CA ALA A 194 1.13 9.03 -13.13
C ALA A 194 2.25 9.35 -14.14
N ASP A 195 2.88 8.31 -14.71
CA ASP A 195 3.89 8.52 -15.73
C ASP A 195 3.24 8.98 -17.05
N GLU A 196 3.59 10.19 -17.47
CA GLU A 196 3.13 10.78 -18.74
C GLU A 196 3.92 10.26 -19.96
N PHE A 197 4.95 9.43 -19.75
CA PHE A 197 5.89 8.97 -20.78
C PHE A 197 5.52 7.61 -21.42
N SER A 198 4.26 7.31 -21.57
CA SER A 198 3.87 6.21 -22.44
C SER A 198 4.05 6.63 -23.91
N MET A 199 4.84 5.87 -24.69
CA MET A 199 4.99 6.06 -26.14
C MET A 199 3.66 6.01 -26.90
N GLN A 200 2.58 5.59 -26.26
CA GLN A 200 1.24 5.46 -26.84
C GLN A 200 0.25 6.53 -26.33
N GLY A 201 0.72 7.53 -25.56
CA GLY A 201 -0.15 8.58 -25.01
C GLY A 201 -1.17 8.08 -23.97
N LYS A 202 -1.01 6.85 -23.48
CA LYS A 202 -1.83 6.31 -22.39
C LYS A 202 -1.14 6.58 -21.06
N VAL A 203 -1.90 7.07 -20.10
CA VAL A 203 -1.45 7.19 -18.72
C VAL A 203 -1.40 5.78 -18.13
N GLU A 204 -0.21 5.30 -17.81
CA GLU A 204 -0.02 3.99 -17.19
C GLU A 204 0.42 4.13 -15.73
N PRO A 205 -0.01 3.21 -14.85
CA PRO A 205 0.52 3.16 -13.50
C PRO A 205 2.02 2.85 -13.53
N LYS A 206 2.78 3.43 -12.60
CA LYS A 206 4.20 3.12 -12.41
C LYS A 206 4.41 1.64 -12.09
N GLU A 207 5.55 1.09 -12.49
CA GLU A 207 5.83 -0.34 -12.32
C GLU A 207 5.79 -0.77 -10.86
N ASN A 208 6.35 0.02 -9.95
CA ASN A 208 6.25 -0.26 -8.51
C ASN A 208 4.80 -0.29 -7.99
N ASN A 209 3.89 0.53 -8.54
CA ASN A 209 2.48 0.50 -8.17
C ASN A 209 1.81 -0.80 -8.67
N LYS A 210 2.14 -1.24 -9.89
CA LYS A 210 1.65 -2.54 -10.42
C LYS A 210 2.13 -3.70 -9.56
N VAL A 211 3.41 -3.71 -9.19
CA VAL A 211 4.00 -4.73 -8.32
C VAL A 211 3.34 -4.72 -6.94
N GLN A 212 3.07 -3.55 -6.38
CA GLN A 212 2.36 -3.43 -5.10
C GLN A 212 0.98 -4.10 -5.16
N MET A 213 0.22 -3.85 -6.22
CA MET A 213 -1.09 -4.49 -6.43
C MET A 213 -0.98 -6.01 -6.58
N LEU A 214 -0.01 -6.51 -7.34
CA LEU A 214 0.23 -7.96 -7.49
C LEU A 214 0.60 -8.63 -6.16
N LEU A 215 1.38 -7.96 -5.32
CA LEU A 215 1.73 -8.47 -3.99
C LEU A 215 0.49 -8.54 -3.08
N TYR A 216 -0.38 -7.53 -3.11
CA TYR A 216 -1.65 -7.60 -2.37
C TYR A 216 -2.55 -8.73 -2.89
N MET A 217 -2.65 -8.90 -4.21
CA MET A 217 -3.40 -10.02 -4.79
C MET A 217 -2.84 -11.36 -4.32
N ALA A 218 -1.52 -11.54 -4.33
CA ALA A 218 -0.88 -12.76 -3.85
C ALA A 218 -1.18 -13.03 -2.37
N VAL A 219 -1.16 -12.00 -1.52
CA VAL A 219 -1.50 -12.12 -0.10
C VAL A 219 -2.96 -12.53 0.09
N LEU A 220 -3.87 -11.89 -0.64
CA LEU A 220 -5.31 -12.19 -0.57
C LEU A 220 -5.60 -13.61 -1.07
N GLU A 221 -5.01 -14.00 -2.20
CA GLU A 221 -5.16 -15.35 -2.74
C GLU A 221 -4.60 -16.41 -1.79
N TYR A 222 -3.39 -16.20 -1.26
CA TYR A 222 -2.77 -17.15 -0.34
C TYR A 222 -3.54 -17.28 0.98
N SER A 223 -3.99 -16.15 1.53
CA SER A 223 -4.66 -16.15 2.84
C SER A 223 -6.11 -16.64 2.78
N MET A 224 -6.77 -16.50 1.64
CA MET A 224 -8.21 -16.68 1.51
C MET A 224 -8.65 -17.51 0.30
N GLY A 225 -7.72 -17.85 -0.60
CA GLY A 225 -8.02 -18.37 -1.94
C GLY A 225 -8.07 -19.89 -2.08
N GLN A 226 -7.80 -20.66 -1.04
CA GLN A 226 -7.78 -22.14 -1.17
C GLN A 226 -9.15 -22.78 -1.40
N ASP A 227 -10.25 -22.01 -1.33
CA ASP A 227 -11.63 -22.50 -1.48
C ASP A 227 -12.45 -21.74 -2.55
N ARG A 228 -11.81 -21.05 -3.52
CA ARG A 228 -12.52 -20.32 -4.58
C ARG A 228 -12.12 -20.75 -5.97
#